data_330ec66db703f7dcfcc844f84d600622
#
_entry.id   330ec66db703f7dcfcc844f84d600622
#
_cell.length_a   1.000
_cell.length_b   1.000
_cell.length_c   1.000
_cell.angle_alpha   90.00
_cell.angle_beta   90.00
_cell.angle_gamma   90.00
#
_symmetry.space_group_name_H-M   'P 1'
#
loop_
_entity.id
_entity.type
_entity.pdbx_description
1 polymer ?
#
loop_
_entity_poly.entity_id
_entity_poly.type
_entity_poly.pdbx_seq_one_letter_code
_entity_poly.pdbx_strand_id
1 'polypeptide(L)'
;MKLRSEFVAALLAAILTLPAAVCAQTDKPGAILTDAVEAVVVVREVNYETRTVTVETPRRELVKIVVPPEAQNLDQVYAGAKFRVRYLQSVAVYISPTGGKPDAGEGTAMQLAEKGATPGGVIVNVKQIQARVDEIDYAARTVVLTGPEGNQVKVAVDERVERFAEVQPGDIVVVRYTEGLAMKMIKQ
;
A
#
# COMPACT_ATOMS: atom_id res chain seq x y z
N MET A 1 -33.81 31.95 -34.55
CA MET A 1 -32.86 30.85 -34.28
C MET A 1 -32.45 30.95 -32.81
N LYS A 2 -33.39 30.53 -31.90
CA LYS A 2 -33.22 30.55 -30.44
C LYS A 2 -33.79 29.23 -29.88
N LEU A 3 -33.06 28.13 -30.04
CA LEU A 3 -33.48 26.80 -29.56
C LEU A 3 -32.29 25.92 -29.14
N ARG A 4 -31.31 26.47 -28.43
CA ARG A 4 -30.17 25.70 -27.91
C ARG A 4 -29.80 25.99 -26.48
N SER A 5 -30.53 26.85 -25.77
CA SER A 5 -30.19 27.21 -24.37
C SER A 5 -31.03 26.48 -23.32
N GLU A 6 -32.14 25.88 -23.70
CA GLU A 6 -33.07 25.29 -22.74
C GLU A 6 -32.72 23.80 -22.36
N PHE A 7 -31.97 23.10 -23.21
CA PHE A 7 -31.64 21.70 -22.97
C PHE A 7 -30.44 21.46 -22.04
N VAL A 8 -29.63 22.49 -21.79
CA VAL A 8 -28.48 22.38 -20.90
C VAL A 8 -28.84 22.59 -19.43
N ALA A 9 -29.91 23.35 -19.17
CA ALA A 9 -30.37 23.61 -17.81
C ALA A 9 -31.14 22.43 -17.17
N ALA A 10 -31.75 21.57 -17.97
CA ALA A 10 -32.51 20.42 -17.46
C ALA A 10 -31.64 19.20 -17.05
N LEU A 11 -30.39 19.12 -17.50
CA LEU A 11 -29.51 18.00 -17.18
C LEU A 11 -28.70 18.20 -15.90
N LEU A 12 -28.67 19.43 -15.36
CA LEU A 12 -27.90 19.73 -14.13
C LEU A 12 -28.76 19.62 -12.85
N ALA A 13 -30.06 19.46 -12.95
CA ALA A 13 -30.96 19.34 -11.79
C ALA A 13 -31.23 17.91 -11.32
N ALA A 14 -30.79 16.88 -12.08
CA ALA A 14 -31.07 15.48 -11.78
C ALA A 14 -29.94 14.76 -11.00
N ILE A 15 -28.84 15.43 -10.67
CA ILE A 15 -27.68 14.81 -9.99
C ILE A 15 -27.70 15.00 -8.46
N LEU A 16 -28.71 15.65 -7.90
CA LEU A 16 -28.67 16.05 -6.48
C LEU A 16 -29.54 15.21 -5.53
N THR A 17 -29.99 14.03 -5.91
CA THR A 17 -30.72 13.14 -5.00
C THR A 17 -30.33 11.67 -5.11
N LEU A 18 -29.05 11.38 -5.12
CA LEU A 18 -28.59 10.07 -4.65
C LEU A 18 -28.46 10.18 -3.13
N PRO A 19 -29.28 9.44 -2.34
CA PRO A 19 -28.95 9.25 -0.94
C PRO A 19 -27.59 8.58 -0.94
N ALA A 20 -26.57 9.29 -0.44
CA ALA A 20 -25.35 8.66 0.02
C ALA A 20 -25.76 7.72 1.15
N ALA A 21 -26.07 6.48 0.80
CA ALA A 21 -25.97 5.39 1.74
C ALA A 21 -24.48 5.33 2.09
N VAL A 22 -24.06 6.16 3.04
CA VAL A 22 -22.86 5.96 3.82
C VAL A 22 -23.11 4.63 4.51
N CYS A 23 -22.67 3.54 3.89
CA CYS A 23 -22.34 2.34 4.63
C CYS A 23 -21.27 2.81 5.63
N ALA A 24 -21.71 3.16 6.83
CA ALA A 24 -20.86 3.20 7.99
C ALA A 24 -20.36 1.75 8.16
N GLN A 25 -19.27 1.41 7.49
CA GLN A 25 -18.46 0.30 7.92
C GLN A 25 -17.97 0.71 9.31
N THR A 26 -18.61 0.15 10.31
CA THR A 26 -18.10 0.15 11.68
C THR A 26 -16.83 -0.69 11.65
N ASP A 27 -15.73 -0.06 11.23
CA ASP A 27 -14.42 -0.67 11.37
C ASP A 27 -14.19 -0.89 12.86
N LYS A 28 -14.15 -2.16 13.25
CA LYS A 28 -13.73 -2.55 14.59
C LYS A 28 -12.27 -2.10 14.80
N PRO A 29 -11.82 -2.06 16.06
CA PRO A 29 -10.54 -1.47 16.42
C PRO A 29 -9.37 -1.93 15.55
N GLY A 30 -8.55 -0.99 15.14
CA GLY A 30 -7.38 -1.22 14.34
C GLY A 30 -6.25 -0.27 14.70
N ALA A 31 -5.02 -0.67 14.40
CA ALA A 31 -3.84 0.18 14.51
C ALA A 31 -3.14 0.22 13.15
N ILE A 32 -2.66 1.40 12.75
CA ILE A 32 -1.85 1.58 11.55
C ILE A 32 -0.51 2.18 11.98
N LEU A 33 0.55 1.45 11.69
CA LEU A 33 1.93 1.93 11.84
C LEU A 33 2.46 2.20 10.45
N THR A 34 2.92 3.42 10.23
CA THR A 34 3.48 3.83 8.93
C THR A 34 4.84 4.45 9.14
N ASP A 35 5.81 4.00 8.37
CA ASP A 35 7.15 4.58 8.27
C ASP A 35 7.43 4.95 6.81
N ALA A 36 8.04 6.12 6.62
CA ALA A 36 8.36 6.64 5.30
C ALA A 36 9.76 7.26 5.28
N VAL A 37 10.56 6.86 4.30
CA VAL A 37 11.89 7.39 4.08
C VAL A 37 11.96 7.99 2.68
N GLU A 38 12.54 9.18 2.58
CA GLU A 38 12.85 9.83 1.30
C GLU A 38 14.37 9.99 1.16
N ALA A 39 14.88 9.68 -0.02
CA ALA A 39 16.30 9.80 -0.33
C ALA A 39 16.50 10.23 -1.79
N VAL A 40 17.65 10.82 -2.07
CA VAL A 40 18.12 11.05 -3.42
C VAL A 40 19.24 10.06 -3.70
N VAL A 41 19.10 9.27 -4.75
CA VAL A 41 20.10 8.33 -5.22
C VAL A 41 20.71 8.82 -6.54
N VAL A 42 21.94 8.42 -6.81
CA VAL A 42 22.68 8.80 -8.03
C VAL A 42 22.92 7.54 -8.85
N VAL A 43 22.56 7.57 -10.11
CA VAL A 43 22.86 6.48 -11.05
C VAL A 43 24.37 6.44 -11.29
N ARG A 44 25.00 5.29 -11.08
CA ARG A 44 26.42 5.07 -11.32
C ARG A 44 26.68 4.34 -12.64
N GLU A 45 25.80 3.41 -12.97
CA GLU A 45 25.91 2.60 -14.18
C GLU A 45 24.53 2.21 -14.70
N VAL A 46 24.40 2.12 -16.03
CA VAL A 46 23.20 1.59 -16.69
C VAL A 46 23.64 0.54 -17.69
N ASN A 47 23.13 -0.67 -17.54
CA ASN A 47 23.25 -1.70 -18.56
C ASN A 47 21.88 -1.85 -19.26
N TYR A 48 21.79 -1.35 -20.48
CA TYR A 48 20.53 -1.35 -21.25
C TYR A 48 20.15 -2.74 -21.76
N GLU A 49 21.12 -3.63 -22.01
CA GLU A 49 20.86 -4.98 -22.47
C GLU A 49 20.22 -5.85 -21.39
N THR A 50 20.79 -5.82 -20.20
CA THR A 50 20.27 -6.54 -19.05
C THR A 50 19.22 -5.76 -18.26
N ARG A 51 18.93 -4.51 -18.68
CA ARG A 51 18.04 -3.58 -18.00
C ARG A 51 18.38 -3.38 -16.52
N THR A 52 19.66 -3.35 -16.20
CA THR A 52 20.14 -3.21 -14.82
C THR A 52 20.70 -1.80 -14.61
N VAL A 53 20.25 -1.14 -13.56
CA VAL A 53 20.72 0.17 -13.12
C VAL A 53 21.40 0.02 -11.77
N THR A 54 22.65 0.46 -11.66
CA THR A 54 23.36 0.55 -10.38
C THR A 54 23.23 1.97 -9.85
N VAL A 55 22.64 2.11 -8.68
CA VAL A 55 22.48 3.41 -8.01
C VAL A 55 23.32 3.46 -6.74
N GLU A 56 23.79 4.65 -6.39
CA GLU A 56 24.44 4.93 -5.11
C GLU A 56 23.47 5.64 -4.17
N THR A 57 23.32 5.09 -3.01
CA THR A 57 22.51 5.66 -1.92
C THR A 57 23.25 6.80 -1.22
N PRO A 58 22.57 7.62 -0.38
CA PRO A 58 23.22 8.64 0.44
C PRO A 58 24.30 8.08 1.40
N ARG A 59 24.21 6.78 1.73
CA ARG A 59 25.21 6.07 2.57
C ARG A 59 26.40 5.55 1.76
N ARG A 60 26.47 5.89 0.46
CA ARG A 60 27.48 5.40 -0.51
C ARG A 60 27.44 3.90 -0.76
N GLU A 61 26.30 3.28 -0.53
CA GLU A 61 26.06 1.88 -0.86
C GLU A 61 25.61 1.77 -2.33
N LEU A 62 26.15 0.78 -3.04
CA LEU A 62 25.77 0.49 -4.42
C LEU A 62 24.65 -0.55 -4.43
N VAL A 63 23.52 -0.19 -5.02
CA VAL A 63 22.35 -1.07 -5.15
C VAL A 63 22.08 -1.32 -6.63
N LYS A 64 21.99 -2.60 -7.03
CA LYS A 64 21.61 -3.00 -8.39
C LYS A 64 20.10 -3.20 -8.44
N ILE A 65 19.47 -2.57 -9.41
CA ILE A 65 18.02 -2.60 -9.65
C ILE A 65 17.79 -3.15 -11.04
N VAL A 66 17.01 -4.21 -11.15
CA VAL A 66 16.52 -4.71 -12.43
C VAL A 66 15.26 -3.93 -12.80
N VAL A 67 15.31 -3.22 -13.92
CA VAL A 67 14.21 -2.39 -14.42
C VAL A 67 13.27 -3.27 -15.24
N PRO A 68 11.98 -3.36 -14.87
CA PRO A 68 11.02 -4.22 -15.55
C PRO A 68 10.83 -3.80 -17.02
N PRO A 69 10.49 -4.73 -17.92
CA PRO A 69 10.35 -4.45 -19.36
C PRO A 69 9.27 -3.40 -19.67
N GLU A 70 8.27 -3.27 -18.81
CA GLU A 70 7.19 -2.29 -18.91
C GLU A 70 7.65 -0.84 -18.73
N ALA A 71 8.81 -0.61 -18.09
CA ALA A 71 9.40 0.72 -17.95
C ALA A 71 10.01 1.16 -19.29
N GLN A 72 9.28 1.98 -20.03
CA GLN A 72 9.59 2.35 -21.42
C GLN A 72 10.64 3.46 -21.57
N ASN A 73 11.01 4.14 -20.47
CA ASN A 73 11.88 5.32 -20.50
C ASN A 73 13.29 5.05 -19.95
N LEU A 74 13.75 3.79 -19.97
CA LEU A 74 15.09 3.43 -19.50
C LEU A 74 16.19 4.09 -20.33
N ASP A 75 15.96 4.32 -21.61
CA ASP A 75 16.85 5.01 -22.56
C ASP A 75 17.17 6.46 -22.15
N GLN A 76 16.33 7.08 -21.33
CA GLN A 76 16.56 8.42 -20.78
C GLN A 76 17.37 8.41 -19.48
N VAL A 77 17.65 7.24 -18.90
CA VAL A 77 18.42 7.09 -17.66
C VAL A 77 19.90 6.96 -18.01
N TYR A 78 20.75 7.78 -17.44
CA TYR A 78 22.19 7.81 -17.70
C TYR A 78 22.99 7.89 -16.40
N ALA A 79 24.27 7.55 -16.47
CA ALA A 79 25.19 7.68 -15.34
C ALA A 79 25.31 9.15 -14.88
N GLY A 80 25.11 9.41 -13.61
CA GLY A 80 25.03 10.76 -13.03
C GLY A 80 23.60 11.28 -12.86
N ALA A 81 22.60 10.66 -13.48
CA ALA A 81 21.21 11.02 -13.24
C ALA A 81 20.84 10.83 -11.76
N LYS A 82 20.00 11.71 -11.25
CA LYS A 82 19.53 11.67 -9.87
C LYS A 82 18.07 11.28 -9.82
N PHE A 83 17.74 10.40 -8.89
CA PHE A 83 16.36 10.02 -8.62
C PHE A 83 15.99 10.37 -7.19
N ARG A 84 14.81 10.97 -7.00
CA ARG A 84 14.15 11.05 -5.71
C ARG A 84 13.42 9.74 -5.52
N VAL A 85 13.71 9.08 -4.42
CA VAL A 85 13.13 7.80 -4.04
C VAL A 85 12.38 7.99 -2.73
N ARG A 86 11.14 7.56 -2.68
CA ARG A 86 10.35 7.49 -1.45
C ARG A 86 9.98 6.03 -1.21
N TYR A 87 10.35 5.53 -0.06
CA TYR A 87 10.00 4.21 0.41
C TYR A 87 9.01 4.33 1.56
N LEU A 88 7.93 3.58 1.49
CA LEU A 88 6.87 3.54 2.49
C LEU A 88 6.71 2.10 2.97
N GLN A 89 6.65 1.92 4.29
CA GLN A 89 6.18 0.69 4.91
C GLN A 89 4.97 1.00 5.77
N SER A 90 3.95 0.17 5.71
CA SER A 90 2.78 0.28 6.57
C SER A 90 2.32 -1.09 7.02
N VAL A 91 2.04 -1.22 8.31
CA VAL A 91 1.37 -2.37 8.90
C VAL A 91 0.04 -1.91 9.43
N ALA A 92 -1.03 -2.40 8.86
CA ALA A 92 -2.38 -2.17 9.35
C ALA A 92 -2.91 -3.44 9.99
N VAL A 93 -3.42 -3.33 11.21
CA VAL A 93 -4.10 -4.41 11.92
C VAL A 93 -5.53 -3.94 12.20
N TYR A 94 -6.51 -4.69 11.75
CA TYR A 94 -7.91 -4.37 11.98
C TYR A 94 -8.75 -5.63 12.19
N ILE A 95 -9.91 -5.47 12.80
CA ILE A 95 -10.83 -6.57 13.06
C ILE A 95 -11.94 -6.55 12.03
N SER A 96 -12.11 -7.66 11.34
CA SER A 96 -13.26 -7.89 10.48
C SER A 96 -14.39 -8.52 11.30
N PRO A 97 -15.60 -7.95 11.33
CA PRO A 97 -16.67 -8.37 12.23
C PRO A 97 -17.38 -9.66 11.84
N THR A 98 -16.93 -10.40 10.87
CA THR A 98 -17.68 -11.58 10.40
C THR A 98 -16.81 -12.81 10.36
N GLY A 99 -17.27 -13.87 11.02
CA GLY A 99 -16.67 -15.20 11.05
C GLY A 99 -16.47 -15.81 9.65
N GLY A 100 -15.39 -15.41 8.99
CA GLY A 100 -14.85 -16.05 7.81
C GLY A 100 -13.81 -17.12 8.18
N LYS A 101 -13.41 -17.93 7.22
CA LYS A 101 -12.17 -18.71 7.37
C LYS A 101 -10.99 -17.75 7.24
N PRO A 102 -9.94 -17.92 8.08
CA PRO A 102 -8.69 -17.22 7.88
C PRO A 102 -8.16 -17.42 6.46
N ASP A 103 -7.68 -16.34 5.84
CA ASP A 103 -7.18 -16.32 4.46
C ASP A 103 -5.88 -15.54 4.39
N ALA A 104 -5.10 -15.77 3.35
CA ALA A 104 -3.89 -15.03 3.05
C ALA A 104 -3.91 -14.61 1.58
N GLY A 105 -3.45 -13.41 1.31
CA GLY A 105 -3.38 -12.88 -0.04
C GLY A 105 -2.21 -11.93 -0.21
N GLU A 106 -1.73 -11.85 -1.43
CA GLU A 106 -0.73 -10.87 -1.83
C GLU A 106 -1.12 -10.23 -3.16
N GLY A 107 -0.66 -9.01 -3.36
CA GLY A 107 -0.89 -8.29 -4.60
C GLY A 107 0.19 -7.27 -4.85
N THR A 108 0.48 -7.04 -6.11
CA THR A 108 1.40 -6.00 -6.56
C THR A 108 0.66 -5.09 -7.53
N ALA A 109 0.76 -3.79 -7.29
CA ALA A 109 0.32 -2.77 -8.23
C ALA A 109 1.54 -1.95 -8.68
N MET A 110 1.63 -1.69 -9.97
CA MET A 110 2.71 -0.92 -10.56
C MET A 110 2.14 0.14 -11.49
N GLN A 111 2.61 1.36 -11.34
CA GLN A 111 2.33 2.47 -12.24
C GLN A 111 3.64 3.08 -12.69
N LEU A 112 3.90 3.06 -13.97
CA LEU A 112 5.12 3.59 -14.58
C LEU A 112 4.82 4.85 -15.37
N ALA A 113 5.86 5.67 -15.55
CA ALA A 113 5.77 6.85 -16.38
C ALA A 113 5.50 6.46 -17.86
N GLU A 114 4.60 7.18 -18.51
CA GLU A 114 4.29 7.01 -19.93
C GLU A 114 5.53 7.23 -20.80
N LYS A 115 5.52 6.61 -21.99
CA LYS A 115 6.62 6.75 -22.94
C LYS A 115 6.90 8.23 -23.26
N GLY A 116 8.16 8.62 -23.16
CA GLY A 116 8.61 10.01 -23.40
C GLY A 116 8.46 10.93 -22.20
N ALA A 117 7.76 10.51 -21.13
CA ALA A 117 7.71 11.26 -19.88
C ALA A 117 9.03 11.12 -19.08
N THR A 118 9.20 11.96 -18.07
CA THR A 118 10.34 11.84 -17.13
C THR A 118 10.35 10.47 -16.47
N PRO A 119 11.47 9.71 -16.54
CA PRO A 119 11.57 8.39 -15.93
C PRO A 119 11.14 8.37 -14.46
N GLY A 120 10.29 7.40 -14.11
CA GLY A 120 9.78 7.25 -12.75
C GLY A 120 8.67 6.21 -12.70
N GLY A 121 8.23 5.91 -11.49
CA GLY A 121 7.13 4.98 -11.26
C GLY A 121 6.86 4.78 -9.79
N VAL A 122 5.78 4.06 -9.53
CA VAL A 122 5.37 3.61 -8.20
C VAL A 122 5.11 2.12 -8.27
N ILE A 123 5.64 1.39 -7.30
CA ILE A 123 5.36 -0.03 -7.10
C ILE A 123 4.83 -0.17 -5.68
N VAL A 124 3.71 -0.85 -5.53
CA VAL A 124 3.10 -1.14 -4.22
C VAL A 124 2.89 -2.65 -4.11
N ASN A 125 3.47 -3.23 -3.08
CA ASN A 125 3.26 -4.61 -2.70
C ASN A 125 2.38 -4.65 -1.45
N VAL A 126 1.36 -5.48 -1.47
CA VAL A 126 0.48 -5.71 -0.32
C VAL A 126 0.50 -7.19 0.01
N LYS A 127 0.71 -7.50 1.28
CA LYS A 127 0.52 -8.84 1.84
C LYS A 127 -0.51 -8.75 2.94
N GLN A 128 -1.48 -9.63 2.91
CA GLN A 128 -2.54 -9.70 3.90
C GLN A 128 -2.61 -11.12 4.46
N ILE A 129 -2.71 -11.21 5.77
CA ILE A 129 -2.93 -12.46 6.49
C ILE A 129 -4.12 -12.24 7.40
N GLN A 130 -5.03 -13.19 7.41
CA GLN A 130 -6.17 -13.23 8.31
C GLN A 130 -5.98 -14.36 9.31
N ALA A 131 -6.31 -14.09 10.57
CA ALA A 131 -6.26 -15.07 11.63
C ALA A 131 -7.52 -14.95 12.49
N ARG A 132 -8.05 -16.09 12.94
CA ARG A 132 -9.20 -16.10 13.84
C ARG A 132 -8.74 -15.95 15.28
N VAL A 133 -9.45 -15.15 16.04
CA VAL A 133 -9.28 -15.05 17.49
C VAL A 133 -9.92 -16.28 18.14
N ASP A 134 -9.13 -17.10 18.80
CA ASP A 134 -9.63 -18.27 19.53
C ASP A 134 -9.85 -17.96 21.02
N GLU A 135 -8.86 -17.33 21.66
CA GLU A 135 -8.89 -17.00 23.10
C GLU A 135 -8.38 -15.57 23.33
N ILE A 136 -8.90 -14.94 24.37
CA ILE A 136 -8.48 -13.59 24.79
C ILE A 136 -8.30 -13.57 26.30
N ASP A 137 -7.16 -13.03 26.72
CA ASP A 137 -6.91 -12.62 28.09
C ASP A 137 -6.82 -11.09 28.11
N TYR A 138 -7.91 -10.44 28.53
CA TYR A 138 -7.97 -8.98 28.57
C TYR A 138 -7.05 -8.38 29.64
N ALA A 139 -6.85 -9.09 30.76
CA ALA A 139 -6.01 -8.61 31.86
C ALA A 139 -4.53 -8.65 31.48
N ALA A 140 -4.09 -9.76 30.90
CA ALA A 140 -2.73 -9.91 30.41
C ALA A 140 -2.50 -9.29 29.03
N ARG A 141 -3.56 -8.75 28.38
CA ARG A 141 -3.55 -8.23 27.00
C ARG A 141 -2.93 -9.20 26.01
N THR A 142 -3.36 -10.48 26.03
CA THR A 142 -2.91 -11.48 25.09
C THR A 142 -4.07 -12.11 24.34
N VAL A 143 -3.81 -12.52 23.10
CA VAL A 143 -4.75 -13.25 22.25
C VAL A 143 -4.08 -14.51 21.69
N VAL A 144 -4.86 -15.57 21.51
CA VAL A 144 -4.48 -16.74 20.73
C VAL A 144 -5.15 -16.64 19.38
N LEU A 145 -4.36 -16.66 18.33
CA LEU A 145 -4.79 -16.53 16.94
C LEU A 145 -4.54 -17.84 16.19
N THR A 146 -5.51 -18.31 15.42
CA THR A 146 -5.33 -19.38 14.44
C THR A 146 -5.23 -18.80 13.03
N GLY A 147 -4.10 -19.01 12.39
CA GLY A 147 -3.82 -18.61 11.02
C GLY A 147 -4.52 -19.48 9.96
N PRO A 148 -4.35 -19.16 8.66
CA PRO A 148 -4.99 -19.86 7.56
C PRO A 148 -4.54 -21.33 7.43
N GLU A 149 -3.35 -21.66 7.87
CA GLU A 149 -2.79 -23.02 7.85
C GLU A 149 -3.15 -23.83 9.11
N GLY A 150 -3.94 -23.27 10.03
CA GLY A 150 -4.33 -23.91 11.28
C GLY A 150 -3.29 -23.82 12.41
N ASN A 151 -2.17 -23.13 12.19
CA ASN A 151 -1.18 -22.86 13.20
C ASN A 151 -1.70 -21.84 14.22
N GLN A 152 -1.40 -22.09 15.50
CA GLN A 152 -1.78 -21.19 16.60
C GLN A 152 -0.58 -20.38 17.07
N VAL A 153 -0.83 -19.10 17.33
CA VAL A 153 0.17 -18.17 17.87
C VAL A 153 -0.44 -17.35 19.00
N LYS A 154 0.25 -17.27 20.13
CA LYS A 154 -0.11 -16.36 21.22
C LYS A 154 0.60 -15.02 21.02
N VAL A 155 -0.16 -13.94 20.96
CA VAL A 155 0.33 -12.58 20.69
C VAL A 155 0.00 -11.67 21.88
N ALA A 156 0.99 -10.89 22.31
CA ALA A 156 0.75 -9.78 23.23
C ALA A 156 0.22 -8.56 22.45
N VAL A 157 -0.82 -7.92 22.96
CA VAL A 157 -1.47 -6.77 22.35
C VAL A 157 -0.95 -5.48 23.00
N ASP A 158 -0.33 -4.62 22.20
CA ASP A 158 0.22 -3.35 22.63
C ASP A 158 -0.85 -2.45 23.26
N GLU A 159 -0.47 -1.65 24.27
CA GLU A 159 -1.35 -0.74 24.99
C GLU A 159 -1.99 0.32 24.08
N ARG A 160 -1.32 0.70 22.99
CA ARG A 160 -1.82 1.64 21.97
C ARG A 160 -3.05 1.14 21.21
N VAL A 161 -3.39 -0.16 21.32
CA VAL A 161 -4.64 -0.70 20.81
C VAL A 161 -5.75 -0.39 21.82
N GLU A 162 -6.32 0.81 21.74
CA GLU A 162 -7.25 1.37 22.72
C GLU A 162 -8.55 0.57 22.84
N ARG A 163 -9.07 0.06 21.71
CA ARG A 163 -10.36 -0.64 21.65
C ARG A 163 -10.21 -2.16 21.75
N PHE A 164 -9.16 -2.66 22.40
CA PHE A 164 -8.91 -4.09 22.57
C PHE A 164 -10.06 -4.83 23.28
N ALA A 165 -10.74 -4.17 24.21
CA ALA A 165 -11.90 -4.74 24.92
C ALA A 165 -13.10 -5.08 24.01
N GLU A 166 -13.14 -4.57 22.77
CA GLU A 166 -14.21 -4.84 21.81
C GLU A 166 -13.94 -6.10 20.96
N VAL A 167 -12.72 -6.63 21.00
CA VAL A 167 -12.34 -7.85 20.29
C VAL A 167 -12.95 -9.05 21.02
N GLN A 168 -13.50 -9.99 20.26
CA GLN A 168 -14.17 -11.17 20.81
C GLN A 168 -13.60 -12.46 20.17
N PRO A 169 -13.67 -13.59 20.90
CA PRO A 169 -13.42 -14.90 20.29
C PRO A 169 -14.32 -15.11 19.06
N GLY A 170 -13.75 -15.60 17.97
CA GLY A 170 -14.40 -15.77 16.67
C GLY A 170 -14.22 -14.59 15.71
N ASP A 171 -13.77 -13.43 16.19
CA ASP A 171 -13.39 -12.31 15.29
C ASP A 171 -12.22 -12.70 14.38
N ILE A 172 -12.16 -12.07 13.23
CA ILE A 172 -11.03 -12.21 12.29
C ILE A 172 -10.12 -10.98 12.41
N VAL A 173 -8.91 -11.21 12.85
CA VAL A 173 -7.82 -10.22 12.80
C VAL A 173 -7.23 -10.21 11.40
N VAL A 174 -7.20 -9.07 10.77
CA VAL A 174 -6.56 -8.86 9.48
C VAL A 174 -5.29 -8.06 9.71
N VAL A 175 -4.16 -8.64 9.31
CA VAL A 175 -2.87 -7.96 9.28
C VAL A 175 -2.54 -7.68 7.82
N ARG A 176 -2.44 -6.42 7.46
CA ARG A 176 -2.05 -5.96 6.12
C ARG A 176 -0.71 -5.26 6.19
N TYR A 177 0.27 -5.83 5.50
CA TYR A 177 1.56 -5.22 5.28
C TYR A 177 1.61 -4.61 3.90
N THR A 178 1.98 -3.34 3.81
CA THR A 178 2.09 -2.62 2.55
C THR A 178 3.50 -2.05 2.43
N GLU A 179 4.16 -2.33 1.31
CA GLU A 179 5.40 -1.68 0.90
C GLU A 179 5.14 -0.85 -0.35
N GLY A 180 5.56 0.40 -0.33
CA GLY A 180 5.48 1.31 -1.46
C GLY A 180 6.87 1.85 -1.81
N LEU A 181 7.25 1.75 -3.08
CA LEU A 181 8.44 2.38 -3.62
C LEU A 181 8.04 3.32 -4.76
N ALA A 182 8.24 4.61 -4.55
CA ALA A 182 8.08 5.62 -5.57
C ALA A 182 9.43 6.20 -5.96
N MET A 183 9.69 6.34 -7.26
CA MET A 183 10.91 6.95 -7.77
C MET A 183 10.61 7.89 -8.92
N LYS A 184 11.34 9.00 -8.99
CA LYS A 184 11.22 9.98 -10.09
C LYS A 184 12.56 10.62 -10.36
N MET A 185 12.95 10.66 -11.64
CA MET A 185 14.15 11.35 -12.06
C MET A 185 14.00 12.86 -11.81
N ILE A 186 15.06 13.45 -11.24
CA ILE A 186 15.17 14.89 -11.03
C ILE A 186 15.72 15.50 -12.32
N LYS A 187 14.93 16.35 -12.98
CA LYS A 187 15.42 17.14 -14.11
C LYS A 187 16.49 18.11 -13.61
N GLN A 188 17.60 18.15 -14.29
CA GLN A 188 18.64 19.20 -14.09
C GLN A 188 18.21 20.47 -14.77
#